data_01e09acda6224b4d1ce62954f3305c76
#
_entry.id   01e09acda6224b4d1ce62954f3305c76
#
_cell.length_a   1.000
_cell.length_b   1.000
_cell.length_c   1.000
_cell.angle_alpha   90.00
_cell.angle_beta   90.00
_cell.angle_gamma   90.00
#
_symmetry.space_group_name_H-M   'P 1'
#
loop_
_entity.id
_entity.type
_entity.pdbx_description
1 polymer ?
#
loop_
_entity_poly.entity_id
_entity_poly.type
_entity_poly.pdbx_seq_one_letter_code
_entity_poly.pdbx_strand_id
1 'polypeptide(L)'
;LPLLGSLSDKADTRWGKRTPFIVVGTVLAVVLMMLLPHADKTGNFVLFVISLFFLLIAMGLYRSPAVALMPDLTPKPLRSQANAIINLMGAVGGIYTLILISLLLKGGDKPDYTPVFLGVALLMVVAVVLLVLTVREKKLAQEVAKANLEEETEEEQKADKTGELTP
;
A
#
# COMPACT_ATOMS: atom_id res chain seq x y z
N LEU A 1 6.81 -3.23 13.13
CA LEU A 1 5.71 -3.02 12.16
C LEU A 1 4.37 -3.67 12.57
N PRO A 2 4.31 -4.77 13.37
CA PRO A 2 3.04 -5.34 13.84
C PRO A 2 2.22 -4.38 14.72
N LEU A 3 2.86 -3.46 15.43
CA LEU A 3 2.18 -2.47 16.28
C LEU A 3 1.26 -1.52 15.49
N LEU A 4 1.65 -1.14 14.27
CA LEU A 4 0.84 -0.24 13.44
C LEU A 4 -0.34 -0.97 12.78
N GLY A 5 -0.17 -2.26 12.46
CA GLY A 5 -1.26 -3.12 12.03
C GLY A 5 -2.32 -3.24 13.11
N SER A 6 -1.93 -3.56 14.34
CA SER A 6 -2.85 -3.69 15.47
C SER A 6 -3.52 -2.36 15.89
N LEU A 7 -2.85 -1.23 15.65
CA LEU A 7 -3.43 0.09 15.88
C LEU A 7 -4.50 0.42 14.83
N SER A 8 -4.26 0.05 13.56
CA SER A 8 -5.25 0.23 12.50
C SER A 8 -6.47 -0.68 12.66
N ASP A 9 -6.29 -1.88 13.23
CA ASP A 9 -7.39 -2.82 13.48
C ASP A 9 -8.39 -2.31 14.52
N LYS A 10 -7.93 -1.45 15.45
CA LYS A 10 -8.78 -0.82 16.47
C LYS A 10 -9.49 0.44 15.99
N ALA A 11 -9.09 0.99 14.85
CA ALA A 11 -9.68 2.21 14.31
C ALA A 11 -10.93 1.87 13.49
N ASP A 12 -12.10 2.21 14.00
CA ASP A 12 -13.35 2.13 13.23
C ASP A 12 -13.73 3.52 12.72
N THR A 13 -13.29 3.82 11.49
CA THR A 13 -13.58 5.10 10.84
C THR A 13 -14.67 4.95 9.76
N ARG A 14 -15.22 6.08 9.33
CA ARG A 14 -16.25 6.13 8.29
C ARG A 14 -15.78 5.57 6.94
N TRP A 15 -14.47 5.63 6.67
CA TRP A 15 -13.82 5.18 5.43
C TRP A 15 -13.27 3.76 5.48
N GLY A 16 -13.33 3.11 6.65
CA GLY A 16 -12.79 1.79 6.91
C GLY A 16 -11.77 1.81 8.05
N LYS A 17 -11.14 0.67 8.31
CA LYS A 17 -10.13 0.54 9.37
C LYS A 17 -8.74 0.96 8.89
N ARG A 18 -8.38 0.65 7.64
CA ARG A 18 -7.02 0.78 7.08
C ARG A 18 -6.85 1.97 6.17
N THR A 19 -7.88 2.36 5.40
CA THR A 19 -7.85 3.47 4.43
C THR A 19 -7.33 4.78 5.02
N PRO A 20 -7.75 5.26 6.20
CA PRO A 20 -7.26 6.54 6.74
C PRO A 20 -5.76 6.53 7.06
N PHE A 21 -5.23 5.39 7.52
CA PHE A 21 -3.79 5.26 7.78
C PHE A 21 -2.97 5.28 6.50
N ILE A 22 -3.50 4.68 5.42
CA ILE A 22 -2.88 4.74 4.09
C ILE A 22 -2.83 6.18 3.60
N VAL A 23 -3.95 6.92 3.71
CA VAL A 23 -4.03 8.33 3.27
C VAL A 23 -3.06 9.21 4.06
N VAL A 24 -3.12 9.18 5.39
CA VAL A 24 -2.25 9.99 6.25
C VAL A 24 -0.77 9.64 6.03
N GLY A 25 -0.45 8.36 5.99
CA GLY A 25 0.93 7.92 5.76
C GLY A 25 1.46 8.31 4.38
N THR A 26 0.61 8.26 3.33
CA THR A 26 1.01 8.69 1.98
C THR A 26 1.19 10.20 1.90
N VAL A 27 0.30 11.00 2.49
CA VAL A 27 0.47 12.46 2.53
C VAL A 27 1.76 12.83 3.23
N LEU A 28 2.04 12.23 4.39
CA LEU A 28 3.27 12.44 5.12
C LEU A 28 4.50 12.04 4.30
N ALA A 29 4.45 10.87 3.64
CA ALA A 29 5.54 10.40 2.79
C ALA A 29 5.79 11.34 1.60
N VAL A 30 4.75 11.84 0.94
CA VAL A 30 4.85 12.79 -0.19
C VAL A 30 5.51 14.09 0.26
N VAL A 31 5.09 14.66 1.39
CA VAL A 31 5.68 15.89 1.93
C VAL A 31 7.17 15.69 2.25
N LEU A 32 7.51 14.63 2.95
CA LEU A 32 8.90 14.32 3.30
C LEU A 32 9.76 14.01 2.08
N MET A 33 9.17 13.35 1.07
CA MET A 33 9.84 13.04 -0.19
C MET A 33 10.18 14.31 -0.98
N MET A 34 9.37 15.36 -0.91
CA MET A 34 9.69 16.67 -1.52
C MET A 34 10.79 17.41 -0.79
N LEU A 35 11.01 17.11 0.48
CA LEU A 35 12.06 17.72 1.29
C LEU A 35 13.46 17.22 0.89
N LEU A 36 13.58 15.99 0.37
CA LEU A 36 14.86 15.38 -0.02
C LEU A 36 15.58 16.17 -1.12
N PRO A 37 14.98 16.44 -2.29
CA PRO A 37 15.64 17.22 -3.33
C PRO A 37 15.89 18.68 -2.92
N HIS A 38 15.09 19.23 -2.00
CA HIS A 38 15.33 20.55 -1.44
C HIS A 38 16.57 20.55 -0.54
N ALA A 39 16.73 19.53 0.31
CA ALA A 39 17.91 19.37 1.16
C ALA A 39 19.19 19.15 0.34
N ASP A 40 19.10 18.40 -0.75
CA ASP A 40 20.20 18.17 -1.69
C ASP A 40 20.65 19.48 -2.36
N LYS A 41 19.70 20.26 -2.90
CA LYS A 41 19.97 21.57 -3.51
C LYS A 41 20.63 22.58 -2.55
N THR A 42 20.23 22.56 -1.30
CA THR A 42 20.79 23.45 -0.27
C THR A 42 22.12 22.93 0.30
N GLY A 43 22.56 21.73 -0.06
CA GLY A 43 23.75 21.09 0.45
C GLY A 43 23.68 20.76 1.95
N ASN A 44 22.50 20.76 2.54
CA ASN A 44 22.30 20.50 3.96
C ASN A 44 22.18 19.01 4.23
N PHE A 45 23.31 18.36 4.49
CA PHE A 45 23.39 16.92 4.75
C PHE A 45 22.55 16.48 5.95
N VAL A 46 22.50 17.29 7.01
CA VAL A 46 21.73 16.98 8.22
C VAL A 46 20.23 16.95 7.90
N LEU A 47 19.74 17.96 7.17
CA LEU A 47 18.34 18.01 6.73
C LEU A 47 18.00 16.82 5.82
N PHE A 48 18.92 16.42 4.94
CA PHE A 48 18.73 15.26 4.06
C PHE A 48 18.57 13.97 4.87
N VAL A 49 19.48 13.70 5.82
CA VAL A 49 19.43 12.49 6.67
C VAL A 49 18.18 12.45 7.53
N ILE A 50 17.79 13.56 8.14
CA ILE A 50 16.58 13.66 8.96
C ILE A 50 15.34 13.42 8.10
N SER A 51 15.26 14.06 6.94
CA SER A 51 14.12 13.88 6.02
C SER A 51 14.00 12.43 5.53
N LEU A 52 15.13 11.80 5.20
CA LEU A 52 15.18 10.40 4.79
C LEU A 52 14.72 9.47 5.91
N PHE A 53 15.16 9.70 7.15
CA PHE A 53 14.77 8.91 8.32
C PHE A 53 13.26 8.95 8.54
N PHE A 54 12.66 10.15 8.55
CA PHE A 54 11.23 10.31 8.71
C PHE A 54 10.44 9.78 7.51
N LEU A 55 10.98 9.91 6.30
CA LEU A 55 10.37 9.33 5.10
C LEU A 55 10.27 7.80 5.20
N LEU A 56 11.33 7.13 5.65
CA LEU A 56 11.33 5.67 5.84
C LEU A 56 10.29 5.24 6.90
N ILE A 57 10.15 6.02 7.97
CA ILE A 57 9.10 5.78 8.97
C ILE A 57 7.72 5.95 8.35
N ALA A 58 7.48 7.04 7.62
CA ALA A 58 6.21 7.31 6.96
C ALA A 58 5.84 6.22 5.94
N MET A 59 6.83 5.76 5.15
CA MET A 59 6.65 4.62 4.23
C MET A 59 6.29 3.33 4.97
N GLY A 60 6.93 3.04 6.09
CA GLY A 60 6.57 1.90 6.96
C GLY A 60 5.16 2.01 7.53
N LEU A 61 4.74 3.25 7.85
CA LEU A 61 3.43 3.54 8.45
C LEU A 61 2.27 3.18 7.52
N TYR A 62 2.33 3.56 6.24
CA TYR A 62 1.25 3.28 5.30
C TYR A 62 1.38 1.89 4.64
N ARG A 63 2.61 1.37 4.48
CA ARG A 63 2.84 0.08 3.83
C ARG A 63 2.19 -1.08 4.59
N SER A 64 2.26 -1.07 5.91
CA SER A 64 1.68 -2.14 6.75
C SER A 64 0.16 -2.25 6.57
N PRO A 65 -0.65 -1.17 6.72
CA PRO A 65 -2.08 -1.23 6.44
C PRO A 65 -2.40 -1.52 4.97
N ALA A 66 -1.60 -1.01 4.03
CA ALA A 66 -1.82 -1.24 2.59
C ALA A 66 -1.67 -2.72 2.20
N VAL A 67 -0.62 -3.38 2.71
CA VAL A 67 -0.40 -4.82 2.46
C VAL A 67 -1.48 -5.67 3.15
N ALA A 68 -1.90 -5.27 4.36
CA ALA A 68 -2.93 -5.98 5.11
C ALA A 68 -4.35 -5.75 4.55
N LEU A 69 -4.58 -4.68 3.79
CA LEU A 69 -5.85 -4.43 3.12
C LEU A 69 -6.20 -5.52 2.10
N MET A 70 -5.20 -6.09 1.42
CA MET A 70 -5.42 -7.12 0.39
C MET A 70 -6.12 -8.37 0.94
N PRO A 71 -5.64 -9.05 1.98
CA PRO A 71 -6.33 -10.23 2.51
C PRO A 71 -7.67 -9.91 3.16
N ASP A 72 -7.89 -8.66 3.61
CA ASP A 72 -9.18 -8.24 4.19
C ASP A 72 -10.27 -8.05 3.11
N LEU A 73 -9.86 -7.70 1.89
CA LEU A 73 -10.76 -7.42 0.76
C LEU A 73 -10.78 -8.54 -0.28
N THR A 74 -10.12 -9.67 -0.02
CA THR A 74 -10.01 -10.77 -0.98
C THR A 74 -10.43 -12.09 -0.33
N PRO A 75 -11.41 -12.83 -0.90
CA PRO A 75 -11.76 -14.17 -0.45
C PRO A 75 -10.56 -15.11 -0.44
N LYS A 76 -10.56 -16.10 0.46
CA LYS A 76 -9.44 -17.04 0.67
C LYS A 76 -8.88 -17.63 -0.62
N PRO A 77 -9.69 -18.17 -1.57
CA PRO A 77 -9.18 -18.83 -2.77
C PRO A 77 -8.50 -17.86 -3.75
N LEU A 78 -8.84 -16.55 -3.70
CA LEU A 78 -8.30 -15.54 -4.62
C LEU A 78 -7.07 -14.81 -4.08
N ARG A 79 -6.65 -15.04 -2.83
CA ARG A 79 -5.53 -14.33 -2.20
C ARG A 79 -4.21 -14.50 -2.93
N SER A 80 -3.96 -15.69 -3.49
CA SER A 80 -2.74 -15.94 -4.28
C SER A 80 -2.70 -15.07 -5.55
N GLN A 81 -3.81 -14.98 -6.26
CA GLN A 81 -3.94 -14.14 -7.46
C GLN A 81 -3.81 -12.66 -7.12
N ALA A 82 -4.46 -12.21 -6.04
CA ALA A 82 -4.36 -10.83 -5.57
C ALA A 82 -2.92 -10.45 -5.22
N ASN A 83 -2.17 -11.34 -4.55
CA ASN A 83 -0.76 -11.14 -4.23
C ASN A 83 0.11 -11.05 -5.50
N ALA A 84 -0.16 -11.88 -6.51
CA ALA A 84 0.52 -11.80 -7.79
C ALA A 84 0.30 -10.45 -8.49
N ILE A 85 -0.94 -9.92 -8.46
CA ILE A 85 -1.27 -8.60 -9.03
C ILE A 85 -0.54 -7.48 -8.28
N ILE A 86 -0.46 -7.54 -6.95
CA ILE A 86 0.27 -6.53 -6.15
C ILE A 86 1.75 -6.52 -6.52
N ASN A 87 2.38 -7.69 -6.65
CA ASN A 87 3.78 -7.79 -7.05
C ASN A 87 4.00 -7.29 -8.48
N LEU A 88 3.08 -7.60 -9.40
CA LEU A 88 3.11 -7.08 -10.78
C LEU A 88 3.01 -5.55 -10.79
N MET A 89 2.09 -4.97 -10.03
CA MET A 89 1.96 -3.50 -9.92
C MET A 89 3.20 -2.87 -9.29
N GLY A 90 3.85 -3.53 -8.35
CA GLY A 90 5.15 -3.12 -7.81
C GLY A 90 6.24 -3.05 -8.89
N ALA A 91 6.32 -4.07 -9.76
CA ALA A 91 7.25 -4.07 -10.90
C ALA A 91 6.94 -2.93 -11.89
N VAL A 92 5.67 -2.71 -12.22
CA VAL A 92 5.23 -1.58 -13.07
C VAL A 92 5.64 -0.24 -12.47
N GLY A 93 5.48 -0.05 -11.16
CA GLY A 93 5.95 1.15 -10.46
C GLY A 93 7.47 1.33 -10.54
N GLY A 94 8.24 0.24 -10.46
CA GLY A 94 9.69 0.26 -10.66
C GLY A 94 10.07 0.68 -12.07
N ILE A 95 9.45 0.10 -13.09
CA ILE A 95 9.66 0.47 -14.50
C ILE A 95 9.31 1.95 -14.73
N TYR A 96 8.18 2.41 -14.21
CA TYR A 96 7.77 3.81 -14.28
C TYR A 96 8.86 4.74 -13.72
N THR A 97 9.40 4.42 -12.55
CA THR A 97 10.47 5.21 -11.91
C THR A 97 11.74 5.23 -12.76
N LEU A 98 12.14 4.10 -13.35
CA LEU A 98 13.29 4.04 -14.26
C LEU A 98 13.08 4.88 -15.51
N ILE A 99 11.89 4.88 -16.10
CA ILE A 99 11.54 5.73 -17.23
C ILE A 99 11.63 7.21 -16.84
N LEU A 100 11.10 7.60 -15.69
CA LEU A 100 11.22 8.98 -15.19
C LEU A 100 12.68 9.41 -15.04
N ILE A 101 13.51 8.56 -14.45
CA ILE A 101 14.94 8.82 -14.31
C ILE A 101 15.58 9.01 -15.67
N SER A 102 15.31 8.11 -16.63
CA SER A 102 15.87 8.17 -17.97
C SER A 102 15.47 9.41 -18.77
N LEU A 103 14.22 9.86 -18.60
CA LEU A 103 13.70 11.00 -19.37
C LEU A 103 13.98 12.36 -18.71
N LEU A 104 13.96 12.42 -17.38
CA LEU A 104 13.99 13.68 -16.64
C LEU A 104 15.38 13.99 -16.07
N LEU A 105 16.20 12.97 -15.83
CA LEU A 105 17.58 13.21 -15.38
C LEU A 105 18.46 13.54 -16.59
N LYS A 106 18.69 14.82 -16.81
CA LYS A 106 19.67 15.27 -17.79
C LYS A 106 21.08 15.11 -17.18
N GLY A 107 21.99 14.47 -17.93
CA GLY A 107 23.38 14.32 -17.52
C GLY A 107 24.05 15.68 -17.29
N GLY A 108 24.77 15.82 -16.20
CA GLY A 108 25.51 17.00 -15.81
C GLY A 108 26.19 16.77 -14.47
N ASP A 109 27.12 17.67 -14.07
CA ASP A 109 27.89 17.56 -12.81
C ASP A 109 26.97 17.56 -11.55
N LYS A 110 25.77 18.14 -11.65
CA LYS A 110 24.75 18.13 -10.57
C LYS A 110 23.36 17.85 -11.16
N PRO A 111 22.94 16.58 -11.22
CA PRO A 111 21.61 16.23 -11.72
C PRO A 111 20.53 16.71 -10.76
N ASP A 112 19.46 17.32 -11.31
CA ASP A 112 18.29 17.75 -10.52
C ASP A 112 17.30 16.59 -10.40
N TYR A 113 17.19 16.00 -9.22
CA TYR A 113 16.28 14.91 -8.92
C TYR A 113 14.83 15.36 -8.65
N THR A 114 14.59 16.67 -8.48
CA THR A 114 13.26 17.22 -8.14
C THR A 114 12.14 16.73 -9.08
N PRO A 115 12.30 16.74 -10.42
CA PRO A 115 11.23 16.30 -11.31
C PRO A 115 10.94 14.80 -11.19
N VAL A 116 11.93 13.97 -10.86
CA VAL A 116 11.74 12.54 -10.64
C VAL A 116 10.92 12.31 -9.36
N PHE A 117 11.30 12.96 -8.26
CA PHE A 117 10.56 12.90 -7.00
C PHE A 117 9.12 13.41 -7.16
N LEU A 118 8.92 14.49 -7.92
CA LEU A 118 7.59 15.02 -8.22
C LEU A 118 6.74 14.02 -9.01
N GLY A 119 7.32 13.36 -10.02
CA GLY A 119 6.62 12.35 -10.82
C GLY A 119 6.21 11.13 -9.99
N VAL A 120 7.07 10.66 -9.09
CA VAL A 120 6.74 9.55 -8.17
C VAL A 120 5.67 9.99 -7.17
N ALA A 121 5.77 11.20 -6.59
CA ALA A 121 4.79 11.76 -5.68
C ALA A 121 3.41 11.87 -6.34
N LEU A 122 3.35 12.35 -7.58
CA LEU A 122 2.11 12.44 -8.34
C LEU A 122 1.46 11.05 -8.53
N LEU A 123 2.25 10.05 -8.91
CA LEU A 123 1.76 8.68 -9.04
C LEU A 123 1.19 8.15 -7.71
N MET A 124 1.90 8.38 -6.60
CA MET A 124 1.44 7.98 -5.26
C MET A 124 0.10 8.64 -4.89
N VAL A 125 -0.02 9.94 -5.11
CA VAL A 125 -1.27 10.68 -4.84
C VAL A 125 -2.40 10.15 -5.70
N VAL A 126 -2.18 9.99 -7.01
CA VAL A 126 -3.19 9.43 -7.92
C VAL A 126 -3.63 8.04 -7.50
N ALA A 127 -2.68 7.16 -7.14
CA ALA A 127 -2.99 5.80 -6.69
C ALA A 127 -3.86 5.80 -5.41
N VAL A 128 -3.54 6.65 -4.42
CA VAL A 128 -4.32 6.74 -3.18
C VAL A 128 -5.68 7.38 -3.41
N VAL A 129 -5.78 8.39 -4.27
CA VAL A 129 -7.08 8.98 -4.65
C VAL A 129 -7.96 7.94 -5.34
N LEU A 130 -7.42 7.16 -6.29
CA LEU A 130 -8.13 6.07 -6.93
C LEU A 130 -8.59 5.01 -5.91
N LEU A 131 -7.72 4.63 -4.97
CA LEU A 131 -8.07 3.70 -3.91
C LEU A 131 -9.25 4.22 -3.08
N VAL A 132 -9.19 5.46 -2.60
CA VAL A 132 -10.25 6.07 -1.77
C VAL A 132 -11.58 6.20 -2.53
N LEU A 133 -11.53 6.52 -3.82
CA LEU A 133 -12.73 6.70 -4.65
C LEU A 133 -13.35 5.35 -5.06
N THR A 134 -12.54 4.33 -5.30
CA THR A 134 -12.97 3.06 -5.86
C THR A 134 -13.27 2.02 -4.77
N VAL A 135 -12.45 1.96 -3.72
CA VAL A 135 -12.52 0.93 -2.69
C VAL A 135 -13.39 1.39 -1.52
N ARG A 136 -14.56 0.80 -1.38
CA ARG A 136 -15.42 0.96 -0.20
C ARG A 136 -15.09 -0.15 0.80
N GLU A 137 -14.02 0.05 1.57
CA GLU A 137 -13.45 -0.96 2.49
C GLU A 137 -14.51 -1.67 3.34
N LYS A 138 -15.42 -0.94 4.01
CA LYS A 138 -16.44 -1.54 4.88
C LYS A 138 -17.39 -2.49 4.16
N LYS A 139 -17.83 -2.14 2.94
CA LYS A 139 -18.76 -2.99 2.18
C LYS A 139 -18.06 -4.25 1.67
N LEU A 140 -16.88 -4.06 1.07
CA LEU A 140 -16.10 -5.18 0.54
C LEU A 140 -15.65 -6.13 1.64
N ALA A 141 -15.21 -5.63 2.79
CA ALA A 141 -14.83 -6.47 3.92
C ALA A 141 -16.01 -7.31 4.46
N GLN A 142 -17.23 -6.76 4.48
CA GLN A 142 -18.42 -7.51 4.86
C GLN A 142 -18.79 -8.58 3.84
N GLU A 143 -18.69 -8.28 2.55
CA GLU A 143 -18.94 -9.24 1.47
C GLU A 143 -17.94 -10.40 1.50
N VAL A 144 -16.66 -10.09 1.71
CA VAL A 144 -15.59 -11.10 1.85
C VAL A 144 -15.79 -11.96 3.09
N ALA A 145 -16.19 -11.37 4.22
CA ALA A 145 -16.47 -12.10 5.44
C ALA A 145 -17.63 -13.10 5.25
N LYS A 146 -18.70 -12.69 4.55
CA LYS A 146 -19.81 -13.58 4.21
C LYS A 146 -19.37 -14.71 3.30
N ALA A 147 -18.66 -14.40 2.23
CA ALA A 147 -18.17 -15.40 1.28
C ALA A 147 -17.26 -16.45 1.95
N ASN A 148 -16.38 -16.02 2.88
CA ASN A 148 -15.54 -16.95 3.62
C ASN A 148 -16.34 -17.85 4.58
N LEU A 149 -17.42 -17.34 5.20
CA LEU A 149 -18.29 -18.13 6.07
C LEU A 149 -19.10 -19.16 5.28
N GLU A 150 -19.59 -18.78 4.09
CA GLU A 150 -20.30 -19.70 3.20
C GLU A 150 -19.39 -20.85 2.74
N GLU A 151 -18.14 -20.53 2.40
CA GLU A 151 -17.13 -21.52 1.99
C GLU A 151 -16.77 -22.48 3.14
N GLU A 152 -16.56 -21.97 4.36
CA GLU A 152 -16.31 -22.80 5.56
C GLU A 152 -17.49 -23.74 5.85
N THR A 153 -18.71 -23.24 5.73
CA THR A 153 -19.93 -24.05 5.94
C THR A 153 -20.07 -25.17 4.89
N GLU A 154 -19.73 -24.87 3.63
CA GLU A 154 -19.73 -25.87 2.56
C GLU A 154 -18.64 -26.94 2.75
N GLU A 155 -17.45 -26.54 3.20
CA GLU A 155 -16.35 -27.45 3.49
C GLU A 155 -16.70 -28.38 4.67
N GLU A 156 -17.28 -27.87 5.74
CA GLU A 156 -17.76 -28.65 6.88
C GLU A 156 -18.84 -29.66 6.48
N GLN A 157 -19.81 -29.23 5.66
CA GLN A 157 -20.86 -30.14 5.14
C GLN A 157 -20.32 -31.24 4.23
N LYS A 158 -19.28 -30.96 3.45
CA LYS A 158 -18.60 -31.95 2.60
C LYS A 158 -17.79 -32.94 3.44
N ALA A 159 -17.11 -32.46 4.48
CA ALA A 159 -16.34 -33.29 5.40
C ALA A 159 -17.25 -34.24 6.18
N ASP A 160 -18.39 -33.76 6.68
CA ASP A 160 -19.39 -34.55 7.38
C ASP A 160 -19.97 -35.68 6.50
N LYS A 161 -20.33 -35.34 5.27
CA LYS A 161 -20.81 -36.32 4.26
C LYS A 161 -19.76 -37.36 3.87
N THR A 162 -18.49 -36.99 3.89
CA THR A 162 -17.37 -37.91 3.57
C THR A 162 -17.02 -38.79 4.77
N GLY A 163 -17.20 -38.29 5.98
CA GLY A 163 -17.02 -39.06 7.23
C GLY A 163 -18.09 -40.14 7.44
N GLU A 164 -19.31 -39.96 6.93
CA GLU A 164 -20.36 -40.98 6.94
C GLU A 164 -20.09 -42.17 5.98
N LEU A 165 -19.16 -42.02 5.05
CA LEU A 165 -18.79 -43.08 4.08
C LEU A 165 -17.60 -43.95 4.48
N THR A 166 -17.02 -43.73 5.65
CA THR A 166 -15.99 -44.65 6.23
C THR A 166 -16.62 -45.51 7.31
N PRO A 167 -16.92 -46.80 7.04
CA PRO A 167 -17.40 -47.74 8.05
C PRO A 167 -16.34 -48.10 9.09
#